data_95f76db2c6e093f4991790a3728864f6
#
_entry.id   95f76db2c6e093f4991790a3728864f6
#
_cell.length_a   1.000
_cell.length_b   1.000
_cell.length_c   1.000
_cell.angle_alpha   90.00
_cell.angle_beta   90.00
_cell.angle_gamma   90.00
#
_symmetry.space_group_name_H-M   'P 1'
#
loop_
_entity.id
_entity.type
_entity.pdbx_description
1 polymer ?
#
loop_
_entity_poly.entity_id
_entity_poly.type
_entity_poly.pdbx_seq_one_letter_code
_entity_poly.pdbx_strand_id
1 'polypeptide(L)'
;MTQTRMQQLLEAANLLINARRNHKPIADLPAELQPKSPEEAAIIHGMIATAFGPIGGWKIGAGSPDTTPFFAPMPLAWMARSGTLLAGPRFRYRVLEAEIAFLLGKDLPARAKPYTRAEVVAAIASCHPIIEELESGLIDPKAAAHLSMLADLQMHGGFIHGPACRDWKKIDFSTESVTLSINGKLEVERTGSNTSGDLMRLLPFLANEGAARTGGLKAGQWITTGSWTGNTPARPGSLVEVAFAHAGSVSLRFA
;
A
#
# COMPACT_ATOMS: atom_id res chain seq x y z
N MET A 1 -9.55 16.92 19.53
CA MET A 1 -9.78 15.52 20.01
C MET A 1 -9.66 15.52 21.52
N THR A 2 -10.61 14.88 22.26
CA THR A 2 -10.56 14.76 23.71
C THR A 2 -9.56 13.68 24.13
N GLN A 3 -9.04 13.75 25.37
CA GLN A 3 -8.14 12.73 25.94
C GLN A 3 -8.80 11.32 25.92
N THR A 4 -10.08 11.25 26.28
CA THR A 4 -10.84 9.98 26.27
C THR A 4 -10.92 9.40 24.84
N ARG A 5 -11.11 10.23 23.80
CA ARG A 5 -11.17 9.74 22.41
C ARG A 5 -9.82 9.22 21.93
N MET A 6 -8.72 9.91 22.25
CA MET A 6 -7.38 9.43 21.93
C MET A 6 -7.09 8.06 22.58
N GLN A 7 -7.56 7.85 23.81
CA GLN A 7 -7.41 6.57 24.50
C GLN A 7 -8.18 5.44 23.82
N GLN A 8 -9.41 5.71 23.32
CA GLN A 8 -10.18 4.76 22.51
C GLN A 8 -9.46 4.39 21.20
N LEU A 9 -8.87 5.36 20.51
CA LEU A 9 -8.11 5.09 19.29
C LEU A 9 -6.85 4.26 19.56
N LEU A 10 -6.17 4.49 20.68
CA LEU A 10 -5.04 3.67 21.10
C LEU A 10 -5.47 2.23 21.42
N GLU A 11 -6.62 2.04 22.08
CA GLU A 11 -7.18 0.72 22.35
C GLU A 11 -7.55 0.00 21.05
N ALA A 12 -8.21 0.68 20.11
CA ALA A 12 -8.49 0.17 18.77
C ALA A 12 -7.22 -0.29 18.05
N ALA A 13 -6.17 0.54 18.08
CA ALA A 13 -4.88 0.19 17.48
C ALA A 13 -4.29 -1.07 18.13
N ASN A 14 -4.33 -1.18 19.46
CA ASN A 14 -3.81 -2.34 20.18
C ASN A 14 -4.59 -3.63 19.84
N LEU A 15 -5.90 -3.57 19.67
CA LEU A 15 -6.71 -4.72 19.23
C LEU A 15 -6.23 -5.22 17.85
N LEU A 16 -6.07 -4.33 16.87
CA LEU A 16 -5.63 -4.69 15.51
C LEU A 16 -4.16 -5.14 15.50
N ILE A 17 -3.27 -4.50 16.29
CA ILE A 17 -1.88 -4.95 16.45
C ILE A 17 -1.84 -6.38 17.00
N ASN A 18 -2.61 -6.66 18.04
CA ASN A 18 -2.66 -7.99 18.65
C ASN A 18 -3.26 -9.03 17.70
N ALA A 19 -4.32 -8.68 16.96
CA ALA A 19 -4.91 -9.54 15.94
C ALA A 19 -3.87 -9.96 14.89
N ARG A 20 -3.09 -9.00 14.38
CA ARG A 20 -2.03 -9.24 13.39
C ARG A 20 -0.85 -10.02 13.97
N ARG A 21 -0.35 -9.66 15.16
CA ARG A 21 0.80 -10.33 15.81
C ARG A 21 0.50 -11.78 16.17
N ASN A 22 -0.69 -12.04 16.68
CA ASN A 22 -1.09 -13.36 17.14
C ASN A 22 -1.76 -14.20 16.04
N HIS A 23 -1.93 -13.64 14.82
CA HIS A 23 -2.65 -14.28 13.70
C HIS A 23 -4.07 -14.72 14.11
N LYS A 24 -4.72 -13.93 14.96
CA LYS A 24 -6.07 -14.14 15.44
C LYS A 24 -6.95 -12.94 15.07
N PRO A 25 -7.43 -12.88 13.82
CA PRO A 25 -8.22 -11.75 13.36
C PRO A 25 -9.54 -11.65 14.14
N ILE A 26 -10.04 -10.42 14.28
CA ILE A 26 -11.30 -10.09 14.92
C ILE A 26 -12.38 -9.79 13.87
N ALA A 27 -13.64 -9.92 14.22
CA ALA A 27 -14.74 -9.63 13.28
C ALA A 27 -14.77 -8.15 12.88
N ASP A 28 -14.73 -7.26 13.87
CA ASP A 28 -14.60 -5.80 13.72
C ASP A 28 -14.11 -5.19 15.04
N LEU A 29 -13.78 -3.91 15.02
CA LEU A 29 -13.58 -3.13 16.25
C LEU A 29 -14.93 -2.98 17.00
N PRO A 30 -14.93 -3.01 18.35
CA PRO A 30 -16.09 -2.62 19.14
C PRO A 30 -16.62 -1.25 18.72
N ALA A 31 -17.93 -1.06 18.69
CA ALA A 31 -18.57 0.14 18.12
C ALA A 31 -18.04 1.46 18.72
N GLU A 32 -17.77 1.48 20.03
CA GLU A 32 -17.22 2.62 20.74
C GLU A 32 -15.76 2.93 20.38
N LEU A 33 -15.03 1.94 19.86
CA LEU A 33 -13.63 2.04 19.44
C LEU A 33 -13.48 2.31 17.94
N GLN A 34 -14.53 2.11 17.14
CA GLN A 34 -14.47 2.36 15.71
C GLN A 34 -14.09 3.82 15.41
N PRO A 35 -13.20 4.07 14.46
CA PRO A 35 -12.90 5.43 14.01
C PRO A 35 -14.15 6.07 13.40
N LYS A 36 -14.32 7.37 13.65
CA LYS A 36 -15.50 8.15 13.22
C LYS A 36 -15.22 9.02 11.98
N SER A 37 -13.96 9.05 11.56
CA SER A 37 -13.51 9.78 10.37
C SER A 37 -12.27 9.13 9.77
N PRO A 38 -11.93 9.47 8.50
CA PRO A 38 -10.68 9.04 7.88
C PRO A 38 -9.43 9.49 8.65
N GLU A 39 -9.47 10.64 9.34
CA GLU A 39 -8.36 11.16 10.15
C GLU A 39 -8.15 10.29 11.39
N GLU A 40 -9.21 9.84 12.05
CA GLU A 40 -9.12 8.92 13.18
C GLU A 40 -8.60 7.54 12.72
N ALA A 41 -9.06 7.03 11.57
CA ALA A 41 -8.52 5.83 10.97
C ALA A 41 -7.01 5.98 10.65
N ALA A 42 -6.61 7.17 10.18
CA ALA A 42 -5.20 7.47 9.91
C ALA A 42 -4.33 7.50 11.17
N ILE A 43 -4.86 7.94 12.31
CA ILE A 43 -4.17 7.86 13.59
C ILE A 43 -3.93 6.39 13.99
N ILE A 44 -4.97 5.55 13.89
CA ILE A 44 -4.89 4.12 14.23
C ILE A 44 -3.86 3.42 13.32
N HIS A 45 -3.93 3.60 11.98
CA HIS A 45 -3.00 2.92 11.10
C HIS A 45 -1.54 3.40 11.30
N GLY A 46 -1.33 4.66 11.67
CA GLY A 46 -0.01 5.17 12.05
C GLY A 46 0.55 4.44 13.28
N MET A 47 -0.27 4.23 14.32
CA MET A 47 0.10 3.47 15.52
C MET A 47 0.41 2.01 15.18
N ILE A 48 -0.41 1.37 14.34
CA ILE A 48 -0.20 -0.02 13.89
C ILE A 48 1.13 -0.12 13.15
N ALA A 49 1.36 0.71 12.14
CA ALA A 49 2.58 0.64 11.35
C ALA A 49 3.84 0.80 12.22
N THR A 50 3.83 1.78 13.14
CA THR A 50 4.94 2.03 14.06
C THR A 50 5.20 0.84 14.99
N ALA A 51 4.17 0.10 15.39
CA ALA A 51 4.31 -1.10 16.22
C ALA A 51 5.00 -2.27 15.49
N PHE A 52 5.03 -2.25 14.15
CA PHE A 52 5.73 -3.24 13.31
C PHE A 52 7.09 -2.77 12.80
N GLY A 53 7.57 -1.59 13.21
CA GLY A 53 8.92 -1.09 12.94
C GLY A 53 8.95 0.23 12.17
N PRO A 54 10.10 0.57 11.59
CA PRO A 54 10.26 1.78 10.79
C PRO A 54 9.34 1.76 9.56
N ILE A 55 8.86 2.95 9.15
CA ILE A 55 8.08 3.12 7.93
C ILE A 55 9.02 3.06 6.73
N GLY A 56 8.85 2.03 5.89
CA GLY A 56 9.60 1.83 4.66
C GLY A 56 9.02 2.58 3.47
N GLY A 57 7.77 3.03 3.56
CA GLY A 57 7.10 3.73 2.46
C GLY A 57 5.63 3.97 2.72
N TRP A 58 4.94 4.33 1.65
CA TRP A 58 3.54 4.73 1.66
C TRP A 58 2.80 4.09 0.48
N LYS A 59 1.67 3.49 0.75
CA LYS A 59 0.71 3.16 -0.30
C LYS A 59 -0.23 4.36 -0.48
N ILE A 60 -0.51 4.71 -1.73
CA ILE A 60 -1.45 5.78 -2.05
C ILE A 60 -2.28 5.38 -3.27
N GLY A 61 -3.55 5.70 -3.26
CA GLY A 61 -4.46 5.45 -4.37
C GLY A 61 -5.63 6.40 -4.39
N ALA A 62 -6.42 6.32 -5.43
CA ALA A 62 -7.69 7.02 -5.55
C ALA A 62 -8.70 6.12 -6.25
N GLY A 63 -9.97 6.19 -5.85
CA GLY A 63 -11.03 5.38 -6.44
C GLY A 63 -11.39 5.78 -7.87
N SER A 64 -11.08 7.03 -8.26
CA SER A 64 -11.22 7.57 -9.62
C SER A 64 -10.28 8.76 -9.81
N PRO A 65 -10.09 9.26 -11.05
CA PRO A 65 -9.28 10.47 -11.32
C PRO A 65 -9.72 11.71 -10.52
N ASP A 66 -11.00 11.82 -10.20
CA ASP A 66 -11.58 13.00 -9.55
C ASP A 66 -11.71 12.88 -8.03
N THR A 67 -11.43 11.69 -7.47
CA THR A 67 -11.52 11.50 -6.02
C THR A 67 -10.24 11.93 -5.29
N THR A 68 -10.41 12.39 -4.06
CA THR A 68 -9.29 12.68 -3.16
C THR A 68 -8.50 11.39 -2.90
N PRO A 69 -7.17 11.39 -3.10
CA PRO A 69 -6.35 10.26 -2.78
C PRO A 69 -6.38 9.90 -1.28
N PHE A 70 -6.25 8.63 -0.98
CA PHE A 70 -6.04 8.11 0.37
C PHE A 70 -4.68 7.40 0.45
N PHE A 71 -4.07 7.36 1.62
CA PHE A 71 -2.76 6.75 1.81
C PHE A 71 -2.59 6.15 3.19
N ALA A 72 -1.72 5.15 3.29
CA ALA A 72 -1.35 4.49 4.53
C ALA A 72 0.15 4.19 4.58
N PRO A 73 0.75 4.11 5.79
CA PRO A 73 2.14 3.73 5.95
C PRO A 73 2.34 2.24 5.72
N MET A 74 3.50 1.88 5.19
CA MET A 74 3.95 0.51 4.98
C MET A 74 5.17 0.22 5.87
N PRO A 75 5.11 -0.76 6.79
CA PRO A 75 6.26 -1.15 7.60
C PRO A 75 7.41 -1.69 6.74
N LEU A 76 8.63 -1.24 7.01
CA LEU A 76 9.84 -1.70 6.29
C LEU A 76 10.03 -3.22 6.41
N ALA A 77 9.70 -3.80 7.56
CA ALA A 77 9.82 -5.24 7.80
C ALA A 77 8.90 -6.11 6.93
N TRP A 78 7.92 -5.51 6.23
CA TRP A 78 7.00 -6.23 5.32
C TRP A 78 7.37 -6.07 3.86
N MET A 79 8.54 -5.53 3.58
CA MET A 79 9.04 -5.34 2.22
C MET A 79 10.02 -6.45 1.85
N ALA A 80 9.91 -6.96 0.64
CA ALA A 80 10.77 -8.02 0.12
C ALA A 80 11.07 -7.82 -1.38
N ARG A 81 12.08 -8.53 -1.86
CA ARG A 81 12.42 -8.54 -3.28
C ARG A 81 11.65 -9.62 -4.02
N SER A 82 11.51 -9.43 -5.32
CA SER A 82 10.98 -10.43 -6.25
C SER A 82 11.64 -11.79 -6.07
N GLY A 83 10.85 -12.86 -6.22
CA GLY A 83 11.26 -14.24 -6.00
C GLY A 83 11.17 -14.70 -4.54
N THR A 84 10.68 -13.87 -3.62
CA THR A 84 10.55 -14.21 -2.20
C THR A 84 9.53 -15.32 -1.97
N LEU A 85 9.78 -16.14 -0.92
CA LEU A 85 8.83 -17.10 -0.38
C LEU A 85 8.10 -16.47 0.80
N LEU A 86 6.79 -16.29 0.67
CA LEU A 86 5.92 -15.83 1.74
C LEU A 86 5.41 -17.05 2.53
N ALA A 87 5.91 -17.20 3.74
CA ALA A 87 5.62 -18.36 4.58
C ALA A 87 5.07 -17.94 5.95
N GLY A 88 4.28 -18.84 6.53
CA GLY A 88 3.76 -18.69 7.89
C GLY A 88 2.33 -18.15 7.98
N PRO A 89 1.78 -18.16 9.20
CA PRO A 89 0.36 -17.92 9.46
C PRO A 89 -0.07 -16.46 9.23
N ARG A 90 0.86 -15.53 9.06
CA ARG A 90 0.52 -14.12 8.77
C ARG A 90 -0.08 -13.93 7.38
N PHE A 91 0.18 -14.84 6.43
CA PHE A 91 -0.35 -14.76 5.07
C PHE A 91 -1.63 -15.59 4.94
N ARG A 92 -2.68 -15.16 5.62
CA ARG A 92 -3.98 -15.83 5.66
C ARG A 92 -4.85 -15.46 4.46
N TYR A 93 -4.89 -14.17 4.14
CA TYR A 93 -5.83 -13.62 3.17
C TYR A 93 -5.37 -13.86 1.73
N ARG A 94 -4.07 -13.75 1.46
CA ARG A 94 -3.40 -14.04 0.17
C ARG A 94 -4.09 -13.42 -1.04
N VAL A 95 -4.56 -12.20 -0.90
CA VAL A 95 -5.09 -11.42 -2.02
C VAL A 95 -3.99 -10.51 -2.53
N LEU A 96 -3.89 -10.38 -3.84
CA LEU A 96 -2.78 -9.73 -4.51
C LEU A 96 -3.24 -8.61 -5.41
N GLU A 97 -2.44 -7.57 -5.47
CA GLU A 97 -2.59 -6.44 -6.38
C GLU A 97 -1.27 -6.18 -7.09
N ALA A 98 -1.32 -6.05 -8.44
CA ALA A 98 -0.17 -5.60 -9.20
C ALA A 98 -0.18 -4.08 -9.27
N GLU A 99 0.96 -3.45 -8.98
CA GLU A 99 1.09 -2.00 -8.90
C GLU A 99 2.41 -1.50 -9.48
N ILE A 100 2.49 -0.20 -9.71
CA ILE A 100 3.73 0.52 -9.97
C ILE A 100 4.12 1.27 -8.70
N ALA A 101 5.40 1.16 -8.33
CA ALA A 101 5.95 1.88 -7.20
C ALA A 101 7.19 2.69 -7.58
N PHE A 102 7.41 3.77 -6.83
CA PHE A 102 8.56 4.65 -6.96
C PHE A 102 9.41 4.62 -5.69
N LEU A 103 10.73 4.53 -5.86
CA LEU A 103 11.70 4.68 -4.79
C LEU A 103 12.21 6.13 -4.77
N LEU A 104 12.11 6.79 -3.62
CA LEU A 104 12.65 8.15 -3.47
C LEU A 104 14.16 8.12 -3.31
N GLY A 105 14.84 8.96 -4.05
CA GLY A 105 16.29 9.19 -3.97
C GLY A 105 16.66 10.46 -3.22
N LYS A 106 15.67 11.32 -2.93
CA LYS A 106 15.85 12.58 -2.19
C LYS A 106 14.73 12.80 -1.20
N ASP A 107 15.04 13.47 -0.10
CA ASP A 107 14.05 13.91 0.86
C ASP A 107 13.12 14.97 0.27
N LEU A 108 11.85 14.89 0.68
CA LEU A 108 10.82 15.89 0.43
C LEU A 108 10.25 16.32 1.81
N PRO A 109 10.98 17.17 2.57
CA PRO A 109 10.54 17.59 3.89
C PRO A 109 9.25 18.42 3.80
N ALA A 110 8.44 18.39 4.86
CA ALA A 110 7.27 19.27 4.97
C ALA A 110 7.72 20.73 4.85
N ARG A 111 7.02 21.51 4.01
CA ARG A 111 7.32 22.93 3.77
C ARG A 111 6.06 23.72 3.43
N ALA A 112 6.10 25.05 3.66
CA ALA A 112 4.96 25.93 3.41
C ALA A 112 4.64 26.07 1.89
N LYS A 113 5.68 26.16 1.04
CA LYS A 113 5.48 26.21 -0.42
C LYS A 113 5.25 24.80 -0.96
N PRO A 114 4.10 24.49 -1.57
CA PRO A 114 3.82 23.17 -2.11
C PRO A 114 4.86 22.71 -3.14
N TYR A 115 5.16 21.43 -3.15
CA TYR A 115 5.97 20.80 -4.19
C TYR A 115 5.20 20.73 -5.50
N THR A 116 5.86 21.12 -6.58
CA THR A 116 5.37 20.89 -7.92
C THR A 116 5.58 19.43 -8.32
N ARG A 117 4.82 18.95 -9.32
CA ARG A 117 5.03 17.61 -9.92
C ARG A 117 6.48 17.41 -10.38
N ALA A 118 7.08 18.44 -11.00
CA ALA A 118 8.46 18.35 -11.49
C ALA A 118 9.48 18.16 -10.35
N GLU A 119 9.30 18.85 -9.22
CA GLU A 119 10.16 18.69 -8.04
C GLU A 119 10.04 17.28 -7.46
N VAL A 120 8.80 16.75 -7.35
CA VAL A 120 8.59 15.38 -6.83
C VAL A 120 9.17 14.33 -7.78
N VAL A 121 8.94 14.47 -9.09
CA VAL A 121 9.54 13.59 -10.12
C VAL A 121 11.08 13.61 -10.07
N ALA A 122 11.69 14.78 -9.81
CA ALA A 122 13.14 14.92 -9.66
C ALA A 122 13.69 14.29 -8.37
N ALA A 123 12.83 13.97 -7.40
CA ALA A 123 13.21 13.25 -6.19
C ALA A 123 13.14 11.72 -6.35
N ILE A 124 12.51 11.19 -7.41
CA ILE A 124 12.42 9.75 -7.68
C ILE A 124 13.77 9.23 -8.18
N ALA A 125 14.26 8.18 -7.54
CA ALA A 125 15.44 7.45 -7.97
C ALA A 125 15.13 6.40 -9.04
N SER A 126 14.03 5.65 -8.87
CA SER A 126 13.64 4.54 -9.75
C SER A 126 12.16 4.22 -9.67
N CYS A 127 11.66 3.53 -10.70
CA CYS A 127 10.32 2.96 -10.79
C CYS A 127 10.42 1.44 -10.82
N HIS A 128 9.46 0.76 -10.26
CA HIS A 128 9.47 -0.69 -10.12
C HIS A 128 8.07 -1.28 -10.30
N PRO A 129 7.94 -2.46 -10.91
CA PRO A 129 6.76 -3.28 -10.77
C PRO A 129 6.73 -3.85 -9.35
N ILE A 130 5.57 -3.91 -8.73
CA ILE A 130 5.41 -4.52 -7.40
C ILE A 130 4.18 -5.41 -7.34
N ILE A 131 4.18 -6.32 -6.36
CA ILE A 131 2.98 -6.98 -5.87
C ILE A 131 2.73 -6.48 -4.45
N GLU A 132 1.55 -5.90 -4.22
CA GLU A 132 1.03 -5.73 -2.87
C GLU A 132 0.31 -7.01 -2.47
N GLU A 133 0.70 -7.59 -1.34
CA GLU A 133 -0.03 -8.68 -0.70
C GLU A 133 -0.93 -8.07 0.37
N LEU A 134 -2.22 -8.38 0.29
CA LEU A 134 -3.22 -7.88 1.21
C LEU A 134 -3.41 -8.84 2.38
N GLU A 135 -3.38 -8.30 3.60
CA GLU A 135 -3.65 -9.02 4.84
C GLU A 135 -4.34 -8.09 5.85
N SER A 136 -5.06 -8.66 6.78
CA SER A 136 -5.84 -7.88 7.75
C SER A 136 -5.90 -8.55 9.11
N GLY A 137 -5.93 -7.72 10.16
CA GLY A 137 -6.33 -8.11 11.50
C GLY A 137 -7.84 -8.34 11.65
N LEU A 138 -8.63 -8.09 10.58
CA LEU A 138 -10.06 -8.37 10.51
C LEU A 138 -10.30 -9.72 9.83
N ILE A 139 -11.33 -10.45 10.25
CA ILE A 139 -11.70 -11.74 9.65
C ILE A 139 -12.10 -11.53 8.19
N ASP A 140 -13.02 -10.61 7.96
CA ASP A 140 -13.44 -10.15 6.63
C ASP A 140 -13.44 -8.62 6.61
N PRO A 141 -12.36 -8.00 6.08
CA PRO A 141 -12.25 -6.55 6.04
C PRO A 141 -13.31 -5.88 5.16
N LYS A 142 -13.97 -6.62 4.25
CA LYS A 142 -15.07 -6.08 3.43
C LYS A 142 -16.40 -6.10 4.14
N ALA A 143 -16.60 -7.00 5.11
CA ALA A 143 -17.78 -7.06 5.94
C ALA A 143 -17.69 -6.15 7.18
N ALA A 144 -16.50 -5.80 7.62
CA ALA A 144 -16.27 -4.87 8.72
C ALA A 144 -16.66 -3.43 8.36
N ALA A 145 -16.78 -2.57 9.35
CA ALA A 145 -17.00 -1.14 9.13
C ALA A 145 -15.88 -0.55 8.24
N HIS A 146 -16.24 0.23 7.23
CA HIS A 146 -15.29 0.77 6.25
C HIS A 146 -14.12 1.51 6.91
N LEU A 147 -14.38 2.30 7.94
CA LEU A 147 -13.33 3.02 8.66
C LEU A 147 -12.44 2.09 9.50
N SER A 148 -12.95 0.94 9.97
CA SER A 148 -12.11 -0.09 10.63
C SER A 148 -11.15 -0.73 9.63
N MET A 149 -11.59 -1.02 8.41
CA MET A 149 -10.73 -1.52 7.33
C MET A 149 -9.66 -0.50 6.94
N LEU A 150 -10.01 0.78 6.83
CA LEU A 150 -9.04 1.86 6.58
C LEU A 150 -8.03 1.96 7.71
N ALA A 151 -8.47 1.84 8.96
CA ALA A 151 -7.61 1.88 10.14
C ALA A 151 -6.62 0.73 10.19
N ASP A 152 -6.99 -0.44 9.66
CA ASP A 152 -6.12 -1.62 9.60
C ASP A 152 -5.17 -1.59 8.40
N LEU A 153 -4.40 -0.49 8.27
CA LEU A 153 -3.41 -0.24 7.21
C LEU A 153 -3.99 -0.33 5.79
N GLN A 154 -5.33 -0.13 5.63
CA GLN A 154 -6.02 -0.33 4.34
C GLN A 154 -5.69 -1.71 3.74
N MET A 155 -5.70 -2.74 4.59
CA MET A 155 -5.39 -4.14 4.26
C MET A 155 -3.94 -4.39 3.82
N HIS A 156 -2.99 -3.48 4.04
CA HIS A 156 -1.59 -3.75 3.70
C HIS A 156 -1.03 -4.95 4.49
N GLY A 157 -0.43 -5.91 3.79
CA GLY A 157 0.19 -7.10 4.37
C GLY A 157 1.65 -7.29 3.94
N GLY A 158 1.96 -7.04 2.67
CA GLY A 158 3.31 -7.20 2.13
C GLY A 158 3.54 -6.34 0.89
N PHE A 159 4.80 -5.96 0.68
CA PHE A 159 5.26 -5.19 -0.47
C PHE A 159 6.44 -5.92 -1.12
N ILE A 160 6.22 -6.47 -2.31
CA ILE A 160 7.23 -7.23 -3.03
C ILE A 160 7.61 -6.48 -4.31
N HIS A 161 8.87 -6.05 -4.40
CA HIS A 161 9.33 -5.23 -5.52
C HIS A 161 10.21 -5.99 -6.51
N GLY A 162 9.98 -5.75 -7.78
CA GLY A 162 10.82 -6.18 -8.89
C GLY A 162 12.05 -5.30 -9.10
N PRO A 163 12.82 -5.55 -10.16
CA PRO A 163 13.99 -4.74 -10.52
C PRO A 163 13.59 -3.31 -10.92
N ALA A 164 14.57 -2.41 -10.86
CA ALA A 164 14.39 -1.02 -11.26
C ALA A 164 14.20 -0.90 -12.79
N CYS A 165 13.14 -0.23 -13.22
CA CYS A 165 13.01 0.25 -14.58
C CYS A 165 13.74 1.60 -14.72
N ARG A 166 14.84 1.62 -15.47
CA ARG A 166 15.67 2.84 -15.63
C ARG A 166 15.01 3.87 -16.55
N ASP A 167 14.31 3.40 -17.55
CA ASP A 167 13.68 4.24 -18.58
C ASP A 167 12.23 4.63 -18.29
N TRP A 168 11.80 4.50 -17.04
CA TRP A 168 10.41 4.68 -16.61
C TRP A 168 9.79 6.02 -17.03
N LYS A 169 10.59 7.07 -17.23
CA LYS A 169 10.10 8.38 -17.69
C LYS A 169 9.60 8.37 -19.13
N LYS A 170 9.90 7.30 -19.88
CA LYS A 170 9.40 7.09 -21.25
C LYS A 170 8.09 6.29 -21.28
N ILE A 171 7.69 5.70 -20.14
CA ILE A 171 6.48 4.91 -20.04
C ILE A 171 5.26 5.84 -20.05
N ASP A 172 4.36 5.60 -20.97
CA ASP A 172 3.00 6.12 -20.90
C ASP A 172 2.14 5.18 -20.06
N PHE A 173 1.96 5.54 -18.79
CA PHE A 173 1.17 4.74 -17.87
C PHE A 173 -0.32 4.65 -18.25
N SER A 174 -0.83 5.52 -19.11
CA SER A 174 -2.22 5.43 -19.60
C SER A 174 -2.43 4.28 -20.58
N THR A 175 -1.36 3.79 -21.21
CA THR A 175 -1.36 2.69 -22.17
C THR A 175 -0.50 1.49 -21.72
N GLU A 176 0.10 1.57 -20.56
CA GLU A 176 0.88 0.46 -19.99
C GLU A 176 -0.01 -0.76 -19.76
N SER A 177 0.44 -1.94 -20.16
CA SER A 177 -0.27 -3.19 -19.93
C SER A 177 0.34 -3.99 -18.80
N VAL A 178 -0.49 -4.77 -18.13
CA VAL A 178 -0.12 -5.66 -17.04
C VAL A 178 -0.78 -7.01 -17.18
N THR A 179 -0.03 -8.07 -16.90
CA THR A 179 -0.54 -9.43 -16.72
C THR A 179 -0.21 -9.92 -15.32
N LEU A 180 -1.14 -10.70 -14.74
CA LEU A 180 -0.93 -11.46 -13.51
C LEU A 180 -1.25 -12.91 -13.78
N SER A 181 -0.29 -13.78 -13.51
CA SER A 181 -0.43 -15.23 -13.66
C SER A 181 -0.23 -15.95 -12.33
N ILE A 182 -0.97 -17.03 -12.12
CA ILE A 182 -0.82 -17.92 -10.96
C ILE A 182 -0.54 -19.34 -11.47
N ASN A 183 0.59 -19.90 -11.06
CA ASN A 183 1.06 -21.23 -11.50
C ASN A 183 1.10 -21.35 -13.04
N GLY A 184 1.54 -20.29 -13.72
CA GLY A 184 1.63 -20.22 -15.18
C GLY A 184 0.30 -19.99 -15.91
N LYS A 185 -0.83 -19.94 -15.20
CA LYS A 185 -2.14 -19.60 -15.77
C LYS A 185 -2.40 -18.11 -15.69
N LEU A 186 -2.72 -17.46 -16.81
CA LEU A 186 -3.13 -16.08 -16.86
C LEU A 186 -4.47 -15.89 -16.12
N GLU A 187 -4.49 -15.07 -15.09
CA GLU A 187 -5.68 -14.73 -14.31
C GLU A 187 -6.21 -13.33 -14.65
N VAL A 188 -5.31 -12.38 -14.89
CA VAL A 188 -5.67 -10.99 -15.20
C VAL A 188 -4.79 -10.44 -16.31
N GLU A 189 -5.40 -9.74 -17.27
CA GLU A 189 -4.74 -8.89 -18.25
C GLU A 189 -5.49 -7.57 -18.35
N ARG A 190 -4.77 -6.44 -18.25
CA ARG A 190 -5.34 -5.08 -18.29
C ARG A 190 -4.39 -4.13 -18.99
N THR A 191 -4.95 -3.00 -19.47
CA THR A 191 -4.18 -1.89 -20.06
C THR A 191 -4.71 -0.57 -19.52
N GLY A 192 -3.83 0.32 -19.08
CA GLY A 192 -4.17 1.65 -18.56
C GLY A 192 -5.15 1.63 -17.38
N SER A 193 -5.09 0.60 -16.55
CA SER A 193 -6.16 0.24 -15.62
C SER A 193 -6.00 0.80 -14.20
N ASN A 194 -4.99 1.65 -13.94
CA ASN A 194 -4.87 2.31 -12.65
C ASN A 194 -6.06 3.25 -12.43
N THR A 195 -6.79 3.03 -11.35
CA THR A 195 -8.03 3.78 -11.05
C THR A 195 -7.81 5.28 -10.84
N SER A 196 -6.58 5.68 -10.48
CA SER A 196 -6.23 7.09 -10.31
C SER A 196 -6.14 7.86 -11.64
N GLY A 197 -6.20 7.18 -12.79
CA GLY A 197 -5.94 7.76 -14.11
C GLY A 197 -4.48 8.15 -14.27
N ASP A 198 -4.14 9.39 -14.01
CA ASP A 198 -2.74 9.85 -13.92
C ASP A 198 -2.16 9.51 -12.54
N LEU A 199 -1.45 8.38 -12.44
CA LEU A 199 -0.84 7.95 -11.19
C LEU A 199 0.21 8.95 -10.65
N MET A 200 0.81 9.76 -11.54
CA MET A 200 1.79 10.76 -11.13
C MET A 200 1.18 11.95 -10.37
N ARG A 201 -0.16 12.13 -10.36
CA ARG A 201 -0.83 13.12 -9.52
C ARG A 201 -0.82 12.77 -8.04
N LEU A 202 -0.69 11.47 -7.73
CA LEU A 202 -0.70 10.95 -6.36
C LEU A 202 0.53 11.40 -5.57
N LEU A 203 1.68 11.50 -6.22
CA LEU A 203 2.94 11.79 -5.56
C LEU A 203 3.02 13.22 -4.99
N PRO A 204 2.69 14.28 -5.75
CA PRO A 204 2.58 15.64 -5.20
C PRO A 204 1.53 15.74 -4.10
N PHE A 205 0.41 15.03 -4.22
CA PHE A 205 -0.60 14.99 -3.16
C PHE A 205 -0.01 14.43 -1.86
N LEU A 206 0.71 13.31 -1.93
CA LEU A 206 1.35 12.72 -0.76
C LEU A 206 2.41 13.65 -0.15
N ALA A 207 3.22 14.31 -0.99
CA ALA A 207 4.29 15.21 -0.55
C ALA A 207 3.75 16.51 0.09
N ASN A 208 2.57 16.97 -0.31
CA ASN A 208 1.97 18.22 0.14
C ASN A 208 0.89 17.96 1.21
N GLU A 209 -0.25 17.44 0.79
CA GLU A 209 -1.42 17.20 1.67
C GLU A 209 -1.12 16.09 2.69
N GLY A 210 -0.30 15.11 2.30
CA GLY A 210 0.17 14.07 3.19
C GLY A 210 1.19 14.52 4.22
N ALA A 211 1.89 15.64 4.00
CA ALA A 211 3.05 16.06 4.81
C ALA A 211 2.72 16.24 6.30
N ALA A 212 1.51 16.69 6.64
CA ALA A 212 1.06 16.83 8.02
C ALA A 212 1.04 15.50 8.80
N ARG A 213 0.85 14.36 8.09
CA ARG A 213 0.82 13.02 8.69
C ARG A 213 2.13 12.25 8.50
N THR A 214 2.82 12.48 7.39
CA THR A 214 4.08 11.80 7.08
C THR A 214 5.29 12.45 7.74
N GLY A 215 5.18 13.71 8.15
CA GLY A 215 6.32 14.54 8.55
C GLY A 215 7.26 14.90 7.41
N GLY A 216 6.78 14.76 6.17
CA GLY A 216 7.58 14.78 4.94
C GLY A 216 8.02 13.39 4.51
N LEU A 217 8.48 13.26 3.28
CA LEU A 217 8.94 11.99 2.71
C LEU A 217 10.47 11.94 2.70
N LYS A 218 11.04 10.76 2.84
CA LYS A 218 12.50 10.55 2.97
C LYS A 218 13.07 9.74 1.82
N ALA A 219 14.30 10.03 1.46
CA ALA A 219 15.08 9.17 0.57
C ALA A 219 15.10 7.73 1.09
N GLY A 220 15.00 6.77 0.19
CA GLY A 220 14.88 5.35 0.52
C GLY A 220 13.46 4.87 0.84
N GLN A 221 12.47 5.76 0.97
CA GLN A 221 11.09 5.35 1.10
C GLN A 221 10.46 5.02 -0.26
N TRP A 222 9.55 4.04 -0.21
CA TRP A 222 8.76 3.59 -1.35
C TRP A 222 7.40 4.30 -1.40
N ILE A 223 6.89 4.54 -2.61
CA ILE A 223 5.51 5.01 -2.83
C ILE A 223 4.89 4.08 -3.86
N THR A 224 3.90 3.28 -3.47
CA THR A 224 3.09 2.49 -4.40
C THR A 224 1.80 3.22 -4.73
N THR A 225 1.26 3.01 -5.93
CA THR A 225 0.32 3.96 -6.56
C THR A 225 -1.06 3.38 -6.88
N GLY A 226 -1.43 2.29 -6.20
CA GLY A 226 -2.75 1.67 -6.36
C GLY A 226 -2.79 0.62 -7.46
N SER A 227 -3.77 -0.26 -7.31
CA SER A 227 -3.90 -1.49 -8.08
C SER A 227 -4.17 -1.25 -9.57
N TRP A 228 -3.53 -2.10 -10.40
CA TRP A 228 -3.80 -2.22 -11.82
C TRP A 228 -4.66 -3.44 -12.16
N THR A 229 -4.66 -4.45 -11.30
CA THR A 229 -5.34 -5.74 -11.54
C THR A 229 -6.61 -5.92 -10.72
N GLY A 230 -6.81 -5.07 -9.71
CA GLY A 230 -7.78 -5.34 -8.66
C GLY A 230 -7.33 -6.54 -7.80
N ASN A 231 -8.21 -6.98 -6.93
CA ASN A 231 -7.94 -8.03 -5.97
C ASN A 231 -7.93 -9.41 -6.63
N THR A 232 -6.79 -10.09 -6.64
CA THR A 232 -6.62 -11.45 -7.19
C THR A 232 -6.26 -12.42 -6.06
N PRO A 233 -7.13 -13.39 -5.71
CA PRO A 233 -6.85 -14.35 -4.64
C PRO A 233 -5.88 -15.43 -5.10
N ALA A 234 -4.94 -15.82 -4.23
CA ALA A 234 -4.04 -16.96 -4.41
C ALA A 234 -4.26 -18.03 -3.32
N ARG A 235 -3.60 -19.18 -3.47
CA ARG A 235 -3.68 -20.32 -2.56
C ARG A 235 -2.30 -20.62 -1.96
N PRO A 236 -2.21 -21.38 -0.87
CA PRO A 236 -0.95 -21.97 -0.44
C PRO A 236 -0.28 -22.70 -1.60
N GLY A 237 1.05 -22.62 -1.72
CA GLY A 237 1.83 -23.19 -2.80
C GLY A 237 1.85 -22.42 -4.12
N SER A 238 1.03 -21.37 -4.27
CA SER A 238 0.96 -20.59 -5.51
C SER A 238 2.26 -19.88 -5.83
N LEU A 239 2.72 -20.01 -7.08
CA LEU A 239 3.67 -19.08 -7.71
C LEU A 239 2.86 -17.98 -8.39
N VAL A 240 3.14 -16.74 -8.04
CA VAL A 240 2.51 -15.56 -8.63
C VAL A 240 3.55 -14.79 -9.42
N GLU A 241 3.19 -14.41 -10.64
CA GLU A 241 4.04 -13.67 -11.56
C GLU A 241 3.23 -12.49 -12.12
N VAL A 242 3.81 -11.30 -12.03
CA VAL A 242 3.27 -10.08 -12.61
C VAL A 242 4.26 -9.54 -13.63
N ALA A 243 3.78 -9.16 -14.80
CA ALA A 243 4.60 -8.53 -15.83
C ALA A 243 3.88 -7.29 -16.37
N PHE A 244 4.57 -6.15 -16.30
CA PHE A 244 4.22 -4.94 -17.02
C PHE A 244 5.00 -4.90 -18.33
N ALA A 245 4.41 -4.38 -19.40
CA ALA A 245 5.03 -4.36 -20.73
C ALA A 245 6.38 -3.62 -20.75
N HIS A 246 6.48 -2.53 -20.02
CA HIS A 246 7.68 -1.67 -20.02
C HIS A 246 8.31 -1.51 -18.63
N ALA A 247 7.50 -1.58 -17.55
CA ALA A 247 8.04 -1.40 -16.19
C ALA A 247 8.76 -2.64 -15.64
N GLY A 248 8.64 -3.82 -16.30
CA GLY A 248 9.32 -5.05 -15.91
C GLY A 248 8.43 -6.03 -15.17
N SER A 249 9.04 -7.01 -14.48
CA SER A 249 8.30 -8.08 -13.83
C SER A 249 8.68 -8.28 -12.37
N VAL A 250 7.77 -8.91 -11.62
CA VAL A 250 7.94 -9.25 -10.21
C VAL A 250 7.22 -10.56 -9.91
N SER A 251 7.75 -11.36 -8.99
CA SER A 251 7.15 -12.61 -8.60
C SER A 251 7.25 -12.88 -7.10
N LEU A 252 6.40 -13.74 -6.60
CA LEU A 252 6.45 -14.31 -5.26
C LEU A 252 5.93 -15.75 -5.27
N ARG A 253 6.23 -16.48 -4.20
CA ARG A 253 5.63 -17.79 -3.94
C ARG A 253 5.04 -17.80 -2.54
N PHE A 254 3.86 -18.38 -2.38
CA PHE A 254 3.35 -18.77 -1.06
C PHE A 254 3.83 -20.19 -0.69
N ALA A 255 4.16 -20.39 0.60
CA ALA A 255 4.41 -21.74 1.13
C ALA A 255 3.12 -22.54 1.30
#